data_9b5a2ab0569a56236eb286bae7a7a624
#
_entry.id   9b5a2ab0569a56236eb286bae7a7a624
#
_cell.length_a   1.000
_cell.length_b   1.000
_cell.length_c   1.000
_cell.angle_alpha   90.00
_cell.angle_beta   90.00
_cell.angle_gamma   90.00
#
_symmetry.space_group_name_H-M   'P 1'
#
loop_
_entity.id
_entity.type
_entity.pdbx_description
1 polymer ?
#
loop_
_entity_poly.entity_id
_entity_poly.type
_entity_poly.pdbx_seq_one_letter_code
_entity_poly.pdbx_strand_id
1 'polypeptide(L)'
;KVWIADDFPFPIKAKTYTHVAEGIPPPEYDFKLLKYENRSDSPFVGIVSTVDELAAAGCNTDIERNVIHKRSSDDFKYQIHVFYGPEDPVVGCDMQWLVNFLKFSDETEFLNQVQYDILVLDSDGKVKRSIANENGESHLYSPSGQALVDFVVKEDPGTANYTIIIYGLSPKGIAPSVTSDLLTIEVPIYASDGSIPVAKIPSWIKNNAGWWADGTIDDTSFVQGIQFLIKEKIMKIPKTTQGTGGSSNDIPPWIKNNAGWWANGDIDDGSFIKGLQFLIKEGIMKVPQPYQSNTSSGAEPPAWYN
;
A
#
# COMPACT_ATOMS: atom_id res chain seq x y z
N LYS A 1 27.91 17.17 17.92
CA LYS A 1 29.13 16.33 17.81
C LYS A 1 28.72 14.88 17.95
N VAL A 2 29.25 14.03 17.10
CA VAL A 2 29.02 12.58 17.13
C VAL A 2 30.36 11.88 17.24
N TRP A 3 30.46 10.89 18.10
CA TRP A 3 31.64 10.04 18.25
C TRP A 3 31.32 8.64 17.73
N ILE A 4 32.15 8.15 16.85
CA ILE A 4 32.04 6.82 16.24
C ILE A 4 33.36 6.10 16.61
N ALA A 5 33.29 4.86 17.02
CA ALA A 5 34.45 4.01 17.19
C ALA A 5 34.72 3.23 15.92
N ASP A 6 36.00 2.98 15.63
CA ASP A 6 36.39 2.06 14.58
C ASP A 6 35.79 0.67 14.91
N ASP A 7 35.34 -0.04 13.92
CA ASP A 7 34.69 -1.34 14.03
C ASP A 7 33.30 -1.37 14.70
N PHE A 8 32.68 -0.21 14.94
CA PHE A 8 31.34 -0.15 15.50
C PHE A 8 30.39 0.65 14.60
N PRO A 9 29.32 0.06 14.08
CA PRO A 9 28.49 0.65 13.03
C PRO A 9 27.58 1.80 13.50
N PHE A 10 27.54 2.06 14.80
CA PHE A 10 26.65 3.06 15.40
C PHE A 10 27.41 4.13 16.18
N PRO A 11 26.86 5.35 16.31
CA PRO A 11 27.42 6.35 17.22
C PRO A 11 27.44 5.85 18.67
N ILE A 12 28.60 5.91 19.32
CA ILE A 12 28.73 5.55 20.72
C ILE A 12 28.42 6.70 21.68
N LYS A 13 28.44 7.91 21.15
CA LYS A 13 28.08 9.14 21.88
C LYS A 13 27.64 10.20 20.89
N ALA A 14 26.62 10.98 21.21
CA ALA A 14 26.31 12.19 20.48
C ALA A 14 25.83 13.30 21.40
N LYS A 15 26.19 14.52 21.04
CA LYS A 15 25.60 15.75 21.53
C LYS A 15 24.90 16.45 20.41
N THR A 16 23.62 16.73 20.58
CA THR A 16 22.84 17.48 19.66
C THR A 16 22.07 18.61 20.33
N TYR A 17 21.73 19.61 19.55
CA TYR A 17 21.00 20.77 20.02
C TYR A 17 19.79 20.93 19.08
N THR A 18 18.62 21.12 19.65
CA THR A 18 17.46 21.58 18.87
C THR A 18 17.53 23.09 18.71
N HIS A 19 17.25 23.55 17.49
CA HIS A 19 17.12 24.99 17.26
C HIS A 19 15.83 25.47 17.93
N VAL A 20 15.95 26.48 18.79
CA VAL A 20 14.82 27.11 19.49
C VAL A 20 14.83 28.58 19.14
N ALA A 21 13.69 29.24 19.31
CA ALA A 21 13.52 30.65 19.01
C ALA A 21 14.60 31.52 19.67
N GLU A 22 14.91 32.62 19.01
CA GLU A 22 15.94 33.57 19.45
C GLU A 22 15.74 33.99 20.93
N GLY A 23 16.77 33.87 21.74
CA GLY A 23 16.76 34.23 23.19
C GLY A 23 16.47 33.07 24.14
N ILE A 24 16.17 31.86 23.66
CA ILE A 24 16.01 30.67 24.48
C ILE A 24 17.21 29.74 24.24
N PRO A 25 17.97 29.36 25.28
CA PRO A 25 19.07 28.42 25.10
C PRO A 25 18.53 27.08 24.56
N PRO A 26 19.11 26.52 23.50
CA PRO A 26 18.66 25.26 22.94
C PRO A 26 18.83 24.14 23.97
N PRO A 27 17.83 23.25 24.14
CA PRO A 27 18.01 22.08 24.96
C PRO A 27 19.12 21.20 24.38
N GLU A 28 20.06 20.82 25.26
CA GLU A 28 21.16 19.92 24.92
C GLU A 28 20.73 18.48 25.16
N TYR A 29 20.80 17.65 24.09
CA TYR A 29 20.62 16.22 24.22
C TYR A 29 21.98 15.53 24.18
N ASP A 30 22.29 14.79 25.23
CA ASP A 30 23.50 13.98 25.32
C ASP A 30 23.09 12.52 25.48
N PHE A 31 23.52 11.67 24.58
CA PHE A 31 23.41 10.24 24.76
C PHE A 31 24.80 9.59 24.77
N LYS A 32 24.94 8.54 25.54
CA LYS A 32 26.13 7.72 25.61
C LYS A 32 25.72 6.25 25.63
N LEU A 33 26.35 5.46 24.80
CA LEU A 33 26.22 4.01 24.88
C LEU A 33 26.83 3.53 26.21
N LEU A 34 26.02 2.92 27.05
CA LEU A 34 26.48 2.45 28.38
C LEU A 34 27.00 1.01 28.31
N LYS A 35 26.42 0.17 27.47
CA LYS A 35 26.77 -1.24 27.32
C LYS A 35 26.49 -1.72 25.94
N TYR A 36 27.39 -2.51 25.38
CA TYR A 36 27.17 -3.27 24.14
C TYR A 36 27.58 -4.71 24.40
N GLU A 37 26.74 -5.63 24.04
CA GLU A 37 27.01 -7.08 24.03
C GLU A 37 26.70 -7.61 22.65
N ASN A 38 27.70 -8.18 22.01
CA ASN A 38 27.46 -8.92 20.76
C ASN A 38 26.98 -10.32 21.16
N ARG A 39 25.69 -10.57 21.05
CA ARG A 39 25.06 -11.85 21.36
C ARG A 39 24.59 -12.53 20.09
N SER A 40 25.00 -13.78 19.91
CA SER A 40 24.41 -14.66 18.90
C SER A 40 22.97 -15.08 19.22
N ASP A 41 22.55 -14.87 20.47
CA ASP A 41 21.22 -15.16 21.02
C ASP A 41 20.47 -13.87 21.38
N SER A 42 20.53 -12.87 20.51
CA SER A 42 19.81 -11.60 20.68
C SER A 42 18.33 -11.87 20.98
N PRO A 43 17.74 -11.27 22.04
CA PRO A 43 16.31 -11.36 22.28
C PRO A 43 15.47 -10.71 21.16
N PHE A 44 16.13 -10.05 20.21
CA PHE A 44 15.53 -9.49 18.99
C PHE A 44 15.64 -10.42 17.77
N VAL A 45 16.14 -11.64 17.92
CA VAL A 45 16.18 -12.71 16.87
C VAL A 45 14.77 -13.14 16.39
N GLY A 46 13.82 -12.37 16.43
CA GLY A 46 12.50 -12.56 15.82
C GLY A 46 11.91 -11.25 15.31
N ILE A 47 12.67 -10.16 15.39
CA ILE A 47 12.18 -8.81 15.04
C ILE A 47 12.94 -8.21 13.86
N VAL A 48 14.10 -8.74 13.51
CA VAL A 48 14.86 -8.30 12.35
C VAL A 48 14.92 -9.47 11.38
N SER A 49 13.91 -9.58 10.54
CA SER A 49 14.08 -10.32 9.30
C SER A 49 15.22 -9.68 8.54
N THR A 50 16.23 -10.46 8.17
CA THR A 50 17.28 -9.94 7.29
C THR A 50 16.67 -9.58 5.95
N VAL A 51 17.32 -8.68 5.21
CA VAL A 51 16.87 -8.32 3.85
C VAL A 51 16.65 -9.56 2.99
N ASP A 52 17.50 -10.59 3.18
CA ASP A 52 17.40 -11.88 2.49
C ASP A 52 16.17 -12.70 2.93
N GLU A 53 15.80 -12.68 4.21
CA GLU A 53 14.59 -13.35 4.72
C GLU A 53 13.33 -12.66 4.26
N LEU A 54 13.29 -11.32 4.25
CA LEU A 54 12.20 -10.54 3.71
C LEU A 54 12.04 -10.76 2.21
N ALA A 55 13.13 -10.78 1.45
CA ALA A 55 13.11 -11.07 0.03
C ALA A 55 12.66 -12.51 -0.25
N ALA A 56 13.09 -13.49 0.56
CA ALA A 56 12.64 -14.89 0.47
C ALA A 56 11.14 -15.04 0.80
N ALA A 57 10.61 -14.19 1.66
CA ALA A 57 9.18 -14.10 1.96
C ALA A 57 8.37 -13.34 0.89
N GLY A 58 9.01 -12.86 -0.18
CA GLY A 58 8.37 -12.08 -1.25
C GLY A 58 8.16 -10.60 -0.90
N CYS A 59 8.81 -10.10 0.16
CA CYS A 59 8.73 -8.70 0.53
C CYS A 59 9.61 -7.82 -0.38
N ASN A 60 9.09 -6.66 -0.74
CA ASN A 60 9.88 -5.62 -1.40
C ASN A 60 10.75 -4.92 -0.36
N THR A 61 12.07 -5.00 -0.51
CA THR A 61 13.04 -4.38 0.40
C THR A 61 13.38 -2.93 0.04
N ASP A 62 13.06 -2.51 -1.17
CA ASP A 62 13.20 -1.13 -1.64
C ASP A 62 11.80 -0.50 -1.73
N ILE A 63 11.41 0.20 -0.67
CA ILE A 63 10.06 0.73 -0.54
C ILE A 63 10.00 2.14 -1.13
N GLU A 64 9.51 2.23 -2.36
CA GLU A 64 9.15 3.50 -2.97
C GLU A 64 7.69 3.87 -2.65
N ARG A 65 7.45 5.09 -2.19
CA ARG A 65 6.11 5.61 -1.85
C ARG A 65 5.43 6.21 -3.09
N ASN A 66 5.07 5.36 -4.03
CA ASN A 66 4.52 5.76 -5.33
C ASN A 66 3.00 5.89 -5.34
N VAL A 67 2.30 5.39 -4.31
CA VAL A 67 0.85 5.54 -4.21
C VAL A 67 0.54 6.84 -3.49
N ILE A 68 -0.28 7.68 -4.12
CA ILE A 68 -0.54 9.04 -3.65
C ILE A 68 -2.04 9.26 -3.47
N HIS A 69 -2.43 9.63 -2.26
CA HIS A 69 -3.76 10.13 -1.93
C HIS A 69 -3.67 11.55 -1.40
N LYS A 70 -4.31 12.50 -2.08
CA LYS A 70 -4.43 13.89 -1.65
C LYS A 70 -5.91 14.20 -1.49
N ARG A 71 -6.36 14.32 -0.28
CA ARG A 71 -7.78 14.54 0.04
C ARG A 71 -7.96 15.47 1.23
N SER A 72 -9.11 16.15 1.27
CA SER A 72 -9.59 16.75 2.50
C SER A 72 -10.05 15.67 3.47
N SER A 73 -9.94 15.94 4.76
CA SER A 73 -10.58 15.18 5.82
C SER A 73 -12.11 15.23 5.69
N ASP A 74 -12.82 14.29 6.32
CA ASP A 74 -14.25 14.08 6.11
C ASP A 74 -15.09 15.30 6.49
N ASP A 75 -14.73 16.00 7.57
CA ASP A 75 -15.40 17.24 8.01
C ASP A 75 -14.80 18.52 7.39
N PHE A 76 -13.90 18.38 6.41
CA PHE A 76 -13.24 19.49 5.70
C PHE A 76 -12.44 20.45 6.60
N LYS A 77 -11.86 19.95 7.71
CA LYS A 77 -11.03 20.77 8.61
C LYS A 77 -9.58 20.82 8.16
N TYR A 78 -9.11 19.75 7.51
CA TYR A 78 -7.72 19.57 7.14
C TYR A 78 -7.57 19.04 5.72
N GLN A 79 -6.40 19.25 5.12
CA GLN A 79 -5.92 18.46 3.97
C GLN A 79 -4.95 17.39 4.48
N ILE A 80 -5.15 16.15 4.04
CA ILE A 80 -4.31 15.02 4.41
C ILE A 80 -3.77 14.41 3.12
N HIS A 81 -2.45 14.50 2.95
CA HIS A 81 -1.79 13.87 1.81
C HIS A 81 -1.02 12.65 2.29
N VAL A 82 -1.34 11.51 1.75
CA VAL A 82 -0.70 10.22 2.07
C VAL A 82 0.07 9.75 0.85
N PHE A 83 1.32 9.43 1.07
CA PHE A 83 2.20 8.79 0.11
C PHE A 83 2.62 7.46 0.72
N TYR A 84 2.28 6.34 0.11
CA TYR A 84 2.67 5.07 0.69
C TYR A 84 3.32 4.13 -0.32
N GLY A 85 4.04 3.18 0.19
CA GLY A 85 4.66 2.08 -0.53
C GLY A 85 4.87 0.86 0.37
N PRO A 86 5.09 -0.29 -0.25
CA PRO A 86 5.05 -0.54 -1.69
C PRO A 86 3.63 -0.39 -2.28
N GLU A 87 3.52 -0.30 -3.61
CA GLU A 87 2.22 -0.23 -4.29
C GLU A 87 1.41 -1.51 -4.08
N ASP A 88 2.10 -2.63 -3.94
CA ASP A 88 1.55 -3.97 -3.69
C ASP A 88 1.93 -4.43 -2.27
N PRO A 89 1.31 -3.89 -1.20
CA PRO A 89 1.64 -4.28 0.16
C PRO A 89 1.22 -5.72 0.43
N VAL A 90 2.17 -6.53 0.91
CA VAL A 90 2.02 -7.96 1.17
C VAL A 90 1.90 -8.22 2.65
N VAL A 91 1.02 -9.15 3.04
CA VAL A 91 0.88 -9.59 4.45
C VAL A 91 2.23 -10.03 5.01
N GLY A 92 2.58 -9.53 6.18
CA GLY A 92 3.84 -9.83 6.87
C GLY A 92 5.02 -8.97 6.43
N CYS A 93 4.89 -8.16 5.37
CA CYS A 93 5.92 -7.27 4.88
C CYS A 93 5.77 -5.84 5.43
N ASP A 94 6.87 -5.08 5.39
CA ASP A 94 6.86 -3.69 5.80
C ASP A 94 6.12 -2.81 4.79
N MET A 95 5.41 -1.82 5.33
CA MET A 95 4.74 -0.76 4.60
C MET A 95 5.16 0.59 5.19
N GLN A 96 5.46 1.54 4.34
CA GLN A 96 5.90 2.87 4.74
C GLN A 96 4.93 3.94 4.26
N TRP A 97 4.53 4.81 5.16
CA TRP A 97 3.65 5.94 4.90
C TRP A 97 4.33 7.26 5.21
N LEU A 98 4.30 8.18 4.27
CA LEU A 98 4.57 9.59 4.51
C LEU A 98 3.23 10.32 4.54
N VAL A 99 2.87 10.87 5.69
CA VAL A 99 1.61 11.59 5.88
C VAL A 99 1.92 13.08 6.07
N ASN A 100 1.30 13.90 5.24
CA ASN A 100 1.36 15.35 5.34
C ASN A 100 0.02 15.89 5.83
N PHE A 101 0.04 16.64 6.92
CA PHE A 101 -1.11 17.31 7.50
C PHE A 101 -1.02 18.80 7.17
N LEU A 102 -1.98 19.31 6.43
CA LEU A 102 -1.97 20.64 5.85
C LEU A 102 -3.23 21.40 6.24
N LYS A 103 -3.18 22.71 6.19
CA LYS A 103 -4.36 23.54 6.36
C LYS A 103 -5.36 23.27 5.24
N PHE A 104 -6.64 23.25 5.57
CA PHE A 104 -7.68 23.06 4.57
C PHE A 104 -7.67 24.16 3.49
N SER A 105 -7.40 25.41 3.90
CA SER A 105 -7.40 26.57 3.02
C SER A 105 -6.12 26.77 2.22
N ASP A 106 -5.05 26.07 2.57
CA ASP A 106 -3.73 26.20 1.94
C ASP A 106 -2.97 24.89 1.98
N GLU A 107 -2.93 24.20 0.83
CA GLU A 107 -2.26 22.90 0.66
C GLU A 107 -0.73 23.01 0.71
N THR A 108 -0.17 24.17 0.90
CA THR A 108 1.28 24.39 1.07
C THR A 108 1.68 24.62 2.52
N GLU A 109 0.71 24.93 3.39
CA GLU A 109 0.96 25.23 4.79
C GLU A 109 0.73 24.03 5.68
N PHE A 110 1.82 23.52 6.26
CA PHE A 110 1.78 22.39 7.18
C PHE A 110 1.18 22.78 8.53
N LEU A 111 0.42 21.86 9.12
CA LEU A 111 -0.03 21.95 10.50
C LEU A 111 1.13 21.65 11.44
N ASN A 112 1.10 22.22 12.66
CA ASN A 112 2.09 21.94 13.68
C ASN A 112 1.45 21.18 14.85
N GLN A 113 2.26 20.34 15.51
CA GLN A 113 1.87 19.65 16.73
C GLN A 113 0.64 18.75 16.57
N VAL A 114 0.61 17.99 15.47
CA VAL A 114 -0.50 17.11 15.15
C VAL A 114 -0.43 15.84 16.00
N GLN A 115 -1.46 15.58 16.77
CA GLN A 115 -1.69 14.29 17.42
C GLN A 115 -2.67 13.48 16.58
N TYR A 116 -2.25 12.30 16.16
CA TYR A 116 -3.00 11.47 15.21
C TYR A 116 -2.81 9.99 15.49
N ASP A 117 -3.53 9.15 14.78
CA ASP A 117 -3.28 7.71 14.67
C ASP A 117 -3.61 7.22 13.26
N ILE A 118 -3.14 6.02 12.95
CA ILE A 118 -3.54 5.26 11.79
C ILE A 118 -4.25 4.01 12.32
N LEU A 119 -5.55 3.96 12.09
CA LEU A 119 -6.42 2.88 12.53
C LEU A 119 -6.75 1.95 11.37
N VAL A 120 -6.88 0.67 11.63
CA VAL A 120 -7.48 -0.26 10.68
C VAL A 120 -8.89 -0.59 11.17
N LEU A 121 -9.86 -0.39 10.28
CA LEU A 121 -11.26 -0.63 10.58
C LEU A 121 -11.74 -1.93 9.93
N ASP A 122 -12.68 -2.61 10.59
CA ASP A 122 -13.42 -3.70 9.97
C ASP A 122 -14.58 -3.18 9.10
N SER A 123 -15.33 -4.11 8.49
CA SER A 123 -16.49 -3.79 7.65
C SER A 123 -17.59 -3.01 8.37
N ASP A 124 -17.65 -3.12 9.69
CA ASP A 124 -18.65 -2.45 10.53
C ASP A 124 -18.15 -1.11 11.09
N GLY A 125 -16.93 -0.69 10.66
CA GLY A 125 -16.30 0.55 11.11
C GLY A 125 -15.68 0.46 12.50
N LYS A 126 -15.54 -0.73 13.07
CA LYS A 126 -14.91 -0.94 14.37
C LYS A 126 -13.39 -1.01 14.22
N VAL A 127 -12.68 -0.41 15.15
CA VAL A 127 -11.22 -0.44 15.19
C VAL A 127 -10.73 -1.86 15.48
N LYS A 128 -10.01 -2.45 14.51
CA LYS A 128 -9.30 -3.72 14.66
C LYS A 128 -7.88 -3.51 15.14
N ARG A 129 -7.25 -2.41 14.73
CA ARG A 129 -5.84 -2.14 14.97
C ARG A 129 -5.58 -0.64 15.08
N SER A 130 -4.61 -0.25 15.91
CA SER A 130 -4.09 1.10 16.07
C SER A 130 -2.57 1.03 15.97
N ILE A 131 -1.98 1.80 15.07
CA ILE A 131 -0.52 1.85 14.91
C ILE A 131 0.14 2.52 16.10
N ALA A 132 -0.50 3.54 16.70
CA ALA A 132 -0.01 4.16 17.92
C ALA A 132 0.09 3.14 19.07
N ASN A 133 -0.95 2.33 19.28
CA ASN A 133 -0.96 1.31 20.34
C ASN A 133 0.11 0.24 20.13
N GLU A 134 0.39 -0.15 18.89
CA GLU A 134 1.47 -1.10 18.57
C GLU A 134 2.85 -0.54 18.94
N ASN A 135 3.02 0.76 18.84
CA ASN A 135 4.23 1.47 19.24
C ASN A 135 4.27 1.79 20.76
N GLY A 136 3.25 1.34 21.53
CA GLY A 136 3.14 1.62 22.95
C GLY A 136 2.76 3.06 23.30
N GLU A 137 2.21 3.80 22.32
CA GLU A 137 1.78 5.19 22.47
C GLU A 137 0.25 5.29 22.40
N SER A 138 -0.32 6.29 23.06
CA SER A 138 -1.77 6.57 22.94
C SER A 138 -2.12 7.28 21.63
N HIS A 139 -1.16 8.06 21.10
CA HIS A 139 -1.27 8.80 19.87
C HIS A 139 0.09 8.88 19.19
N LEU A 140 0.13 8.81 17.87
CA LEU A 140 1.28 9.23 17.09
C LEU A 140 1.36 10.77 17.11
N TYR A 141 2.56 11.28 16.88
CA TYR A 141 2.81 12.73 16.97
C TYR A 141 3.67 13.24 15.84
N SER A 142 3.22 14.28 15.17
CA SER A 142 3.99 15.04 14.19
C SER A 142 4.19 16.48 14.65
N PRO A 143 5.42 16.89 14.99
CA PRO A 143 5.68 18.28 15.41
C PRO A 143 5.54 19.28 14.25
N SER A 144 5.80 18.86 13.03
CA SER A 144 5.91 19.72 11.84
C SER A 144 4.79 19.52 10.81
N GLY A 145 3.79 18.67 11.09
CA GLY A 145 2.74 18.34 10.13
C GLY A 145 3.18 17.32 9.07
N GLN A 146 4.38 16.79 9.16
CA GLN A 146 4.85 15.72 8.30
C GLN A 146 5.29 14.54 9.16
N ALA A 147 4.87 13.34 8.80
CA ALA A 147 5.17 12.12 9.55
C ALA A 147 5.53 10.98 8.61
N LEU A 148 6.63 10.30 8.91
CA LEU A 148 7.00 9.04 8.30
C LEU A 148 6.65 7.92 9.28
N VAL A 149 5.88 6.94 8.84
CA VAL A 149 5.41 5.84 9.67
C VAL A 149 5.69 4.52 8.97
N ASP A 150 6.42 3.66 9.63
CA ASP A 150 6.73 2.31 9.17
C ASP A 150 5.94 1.30 10.02
N PHE A 151 5.32 0.34 9.38
CA PHE A 151 4.63 -0.74 10.07
C PHE A 151 4.51 -1.99 9.20
N VAL A 152 4.41 -3.15 9.86
CA VAL A 152 4.17 -4.43 9.18
C VAL A 152 2.70 -4.55 8.80
N VAL A 153 2.42 -5.00 7.60
CA VAL A 153 1.06 -5.32 7.14
C VAL A 153 0.58 -6.59 7.85
N LYS A 154 -0.50 -6.47 8.62
CA LYS A 154 -1.10 -7.60 9.39
C LYS A 154 -2.52 -7.93 8.93
N GLU A 155 -3.04 -7.17 8.00
CA GLU A 155 -4.37 -7.31 7.46
C GLU A 155 -4.43 -8.50 6.51
N ASP A 156 -5.57 -9.20 6.51
CA ASP A 156 -5.83 -10.29 5.59
C ASP A 156 -5.79 -9.80 4.13
N PRO A 157 -5.39 -10.67 3.18
CA PRO A 157 -5.48 -10.33 1.76
C PRO A 157 -6.88 -9.86 1.37
N GLY A 158 -6.95 -8.76 0.65
CA GLY A 158 -8.22 -8.12 0.31
C GLY A 158 -8.09 -6.60 0.27
N THR A 159 -9.15 -5.90 0.63
CA THR A 159 -9.15 -4.45 0.79
C THR A 159 -9.17 -4.13 2.28
N ALA A 160 -8.16 -3.42 2.76
CA ALA A 160 -8.10 -2.92 4.13
C ALA A 160 -8.46 -1.44 4.18
N ASN A 161 -9.26 -1.06 5.16
CA ASN A 161 -9.64 0.32 5.43
C ASN A 161 -8.70 0.91 6.48
N TYR A 162 -7.79 1.78 6.03
CA TYR A 162 -6.92 2.53 6.91
C TYR A 162 -7.48 3.92 7.13
N THR A 163 -7.71 4.26 8.38
CA THR A 163 -8.26 5.56 8.78
C THR A 163 -7.21 6.36 9.52
N ILE A 164 -6.83 7.50 8.95
CA ILE A 164 -6.00 8.50 9.62
C ILE A 164 -6.96 9.36 10.43
N ILE A 165 -6.85 9.30 11.75
CA ILE A 165 -7.59 10.18 12.65
C ILE A 165 -6.67 11.25 13.21
N ILE A 166 -7.05 12.52 13.08
CA ILE A 166 -6.41 13.63 13.77
C ILE A 166 -7.21 13.88 15.04
N TYR A 167 -6.58 13.71 16.19
CA TYR A 167 -7.20 14.01 17.49
C TYR A 167 -7.20 15.50 17.81
N GLY A 168 -6.24 16.23 17.28
CA GLY A 168 -6.13 17.67 17.41
C GLY A 168 -4.68 18.17 17.32
N LEU A 169 -4.53 19.46 17.54
CA LEU A 169 -3.27 20.18 17.44
C LEU A 169 -2.84 20.62 18.85
N SER A 170 -1.86 19.94 19.43
CA SER A 170 -1.30 20.29 20.74
C SER A 170 0.06 19.62 20.93
N PRO A 171 0.93 20.14 21.79
CA PRO A 171 2.22 19.52 22.12
C PRO A 171 2.06 18.08 22.60
N LYS A 172 3.07 17.23 22.34
CA LYS A 172 3.10 15.84 22.83
C LYS A 172 2.89 15.80 24.33
N GLY A 173 1.98 14.93 24.79
CA GLY A 173 1.65 14.76 26.23
C GLY A 173 0.63 15.76 26.80
N ILE A 174 0.15 16.71 25.98
CA ILE A 174 -0.97 17.60 26.35
C ILE A 174 -2.21 17.08 25.61
N ALA A 175 -3.33 17.01 26.32
CA ALA A 175 -4.59 16.57 25.72
C ALA A 175 -4.90 17.41 24.47
N PRO A 176 -5.24 16.77 23.33
CA PRO A 176 -5.52 17.50 22.10
C PRO A 176 -6.72 18.44 22.27
N SER A 177 -6.62 19.64 21.69
CA SER A 177 -7.76 20.54 21.57
C SER A 177 -8.77 19.95 20.59
N VAL A 178 -10.03 19.94 20.96
CA VAL A 178 -11.11 19.20 20.34
C VAL A 178 -11.43 19.69 18.91
N THR A 179 -10.71 19.19 17.92
CA THR A 179 -11.05 19.33 16.51
C THR A 179 -10.69 18.05 15.77
N SER A 180 -11.17 16.91 16.29
CA SER A 180 -10.93 15.63 15.61
C SER A 180 -11.56 15.63 14.22
N ASP A 181 -10.86 15.05 13.29
CA ASP A 181 -11.33 14.78 11.94
C ASP A 181 -10.58 13.56 11.41
N LEU A 182 -11.06 12.93 10.37
CA LEU A 182 -10.50 11.70 9.87
C LEU A 182 -10.50 11.64 8.33
N LEU A 183 -9.72 10.73 7.80
CA LEU A 183 -9.69 10.35 6.39
C LEU A 183 -9.51 8.85 6.29
N THR A 184 -10.43 8.16 5.63
CA THR A 184 -10.29 6.73 5.34
C THR A 184 -9.80 6.52 3.91
N ILE A 185 -8.82 5.64 3.74
CA ILE A 185 -8.33 5.18 2.45
C ILE A 185 -8.39 3.66 2.38
N GLU A 186 -8.75 3.16 1.22
CA GLU A 186 -8.75 1.75 0.91
C GLU A 186 -7.39 1.35 0.34
N VAL A 187 -6.77 0.34 0.94
CA VAL A 187 -5.48 -0.19 0.54
C VAL A 187 -5.63 -1.65 0.16
N PRO A 188 -5.22 -2.05 -1.06
CA PRO A 188 -5.21 -3.46 -1.45
C PRO A 188 -4.08 -4.19 -0.71
N ILE A 189 -4.37 -5.31 -0.06
CA ILE A 189 -3.39 -6.14 0.64
C ILE A 189 -3.24 -7.46 -0.11
N TYR A 190 -2.01 -7.84 -0.38
CA TYR A 190 -1.66 -9.04 -1.15
C TYR A 190 -1.20 -10.17 -0.23
N ALA A 191 -1.45 -11.42 -0.63
CA ALA A 191 -0.92 -12.57 0.09
C ALA A 191 0.57 -12.77 -0.19
N SER A 192 1.28 -13.43 0.73
CA SER A 192 2.73 -13.70 0.61
C SER A 192 3.11 -14.60 -0.59
N ASP A 193 2.15 -15.35 -1.13
CA ASP A 193 2.35 -16.16 -2.35
C ASP A 193 2.15 -15.38 -3.65
N GLY A 194 1.96 -14.04 -3.56
CA GLY A 194 1.65 -13.17 -4.68
C GLY A 194 0.22 -13.33 -5.21
N SER A 195 -0.61 -14.09 -4.50
CA SER A 195 -2.04 -14.11 -4.83
C SER A 195 -2.66 -12.76 -4.50
N ILE A 196 -3.44 -12.27 -5.44
CA ILE A 196 -4.09 -10.97 -5.34
C ILE A 196 -5.19 -11.04 -4.30
N PRO A 197 -5.42 -9.95 -3.54
CA PRO A 197 -6.71 -9.76 -2.93
C PRO A 197 -7.73 -9.70 -4.05
N VAL A 198 -8.42 -10.78 -4.24
CA VAL A 198 -9.47 -10.81 -5.24
C VAL A 198 -10.59 -9.93 -4.69
N ALA A 199 -10.61 -8.66 -5.11
CA ALA A 199 -11.88 -7.96 -5.17
C ALA A 199 -12.82 -8.96 -5.85
N LYS A 200 -13.81 -9.46 -5.11
CA LYS A 200 -14.69 -10.55 -5.57
C LYS A 200 -15.14 -10.23 -6.96
N ILE A 201 -14.53 -10.89 -7.95
CA ILE A 201 -14.84 -10.61 -9.35
C ILE A 201 -16.33 -10.87 -9.52
N PRO A 202 -17.11 -9.91 -9.97
CA PRO A 202 -18.55 -10.09 -10.10
C PRO A 202 -18.89 -11.35 -10.90
N SER A 203 -19.88 -12.11 -10.45
CA SER A 203 -20.24 -13.40 -11.05
C SER A 203 -20.57 -13.33 -12.54
N TRP A 204 -21.07 -12.18 -13.02
CA TRP A 204 -21.35 -11.99 -14.44
C TRP A 204 -20.09 -12.02 -15.32
N ILE A 205 -18.91 -11.65 -14.77
CA ILE A 205 -17.63 -11.75 -15.48
C ILE A 205 -17.25 -13.23 -15.69
N LYS A 206 -17.55 -14.09 -14.69
CA LYS A 206 -17.36 -15.54 -14.82
C LYS A 206 -18.22 -16.13 -15.93
N ASN A 207 -19.45 -15.65 -16.10
CA ASN A 207 -20.29 -16.08 -17.20
C ASN A 207 -19.65 -15.76 -18.56
N ASN A 208 -19.06 -14.60 -18.71
CA ASN A 208 -18.39 -14.20 -19.95
C ASN A 208 -17.16 -15.08 -20.25
N ALA A 209 -16.42 -15.46 -19.21
CA ALA A 209 -15.32 -16.41 -19.37
C ALA A 209 -15.79 -17.81 -19.80
N GLY A 210 -16.95 -18.25 -19.31
CA GLY A 210 -17.60 -19.47 -19.77
C GLY A 210 -18.00 -19.40 -21.24
N TRP A 211 -18.65 -18.32 -21.70
CA TRP A 211 -19.01 -18.10 -23.08
C TRP A 211 -17.82 -18.01 -24.02
N TRP A 212 -16.70 -17.51 -23.55
CA TRP A 212 -15.45 -17.54 -24.29
C TRP A 212 -14.87 -18.96 -24.38
N ALA A 213 -14.91 -19.69 -23.28
CA ALA A 213 -14.41 -21.07 -23.24
C ALA A 213 -15.18 -22.01 -24.16
N ASP A 214 -16.50 -21.82 -24.30
CA ASP A 214 -17.39 -22.60 -25.21
C ASP A 214 -17.41 -22.07 -26.63
N GLY A 215 -16.75 -20.94 -26.91
CA GLY A 215 -16.66 -20.34 -28.26
C GLY A 215 -17.82 -19.41 -28.64
N THR A 216 -18.73 -19.11 -27.73
CA THR A 216 -19.83 -18.15 -27.95
C THR A 216 -19.28 -16.73 -28.13
N ILE A 217 -18.19 -16.39 -27.45
CA ILE A 217 -17.44 -15.13 -27.58
C ILE A 217 -16.08 -15.44 -28.22
N ASP A 218 -15.69 -14.64 -29.21
CA ASP A 218 -14.39 -14.79 -29.87
C ASP A 218 -13.22 -14.23 -28.99
N ASP A 219 -11.99 -14.61 -29.36
CA ASP A 219 -10.78 -14.26 -28.61
C ASP A 219 -10.59 -12.74 -28.51
N THR A 220 -10.89 -12.01 -29.60
CA THR A 220 -10.70 -10.56 -29.65
C THR A 220 -11.66 -9.85 -28.70
N SER A 221 -12.92 -10.22 -28.73
CA SER A 221 -13.96 -9.68 -27.86
C SER A 221 -13.68 -9.96 -26.39
N PHE A 222 -13.21 -11.17 -26.07
CA PHE A 222 -12.85 -11.53 -24.71
C PHE A 222 -11.64 -10.71 -24.19
N VAL A 223 -10.56 -10.63 -24.99
CA VAL A 223 -9.36 -9.85 -24.63
C VAL A 223 -9.70 -8.38 -24.44
N GLN A 224 -10.49 -7.77 -25.32
CA GLN A 224 -10.94 -6.38 -25.17
C GLN A 224 -11.76 -6.19 -23.89
N GLY A 225 -12.61 -7.14 -23.57
CA GLY A 225 -13.37 -7.14 -22.33
C GLY A 225 -12.49 -7.17 -21.08
N ILE A 226 -11.53 -8.07 -21.04
CA ILE A 226 -10.56 -8.13 -19.92
C ILE A 226 -9.73 -6.84 -19.82
N GLN A 227 -9.26 -6.30 -20.96
CA GLN A 227 -8.54 -5.02 -21.00
C GLN A 227 -9.39 -3.86 -20.44
N PHE A 228 -10.69 -3.84 -20.77
CA PHE A 228 -11.63 -2.86 -20.22
C PHE A 228 -11.76 -3.02 -18.71
N LEU A 229 -11.96 -4.24 -18.19
CA LEU A 229 -12.08 -4.50 -16.76
C LEU A 229 -10.82 -4.09 -15.97
N ILE A 230 -9.64 -4.31 -16.56
CA ILE A 230 -8.36 -3.88 -15.97
C ILE A 230 -8.25 -2.35 -15.99
N LYS A 231 -8.60 -1.71 -17.11
CA LYS A 231 -8.57 -0.25 -17.26
C LYS A 231 -9.50 0.45 -16.25
N GLU A 232 -10.70 -0.07 -16.07
CA GLU A 232 -11.69 0.46 -15.14
C GLU A 232 -11.45 0.03 -13.68
N LYS A 233 -10.33 -0.67 -13.41
CA LYS A 233 -9.93 -1.17 -12.08
C LYS A 233 -10.95 -2.14 -11.44
N ILE A 234 -11.85 -2.71 -12.24
CA ILE A 234 -12.79 -3.76 -11.80
C ILE A 234 -12.03 -5.08 -11.59
N MET A 235 -11.06 -5.37 -12.45
CA MET A 235 -10.15 -6.51 -12.32
C MET A 235 -8.73 -5.98 -12.10
N LYS A 236 -8.13 -6.37 -10.98
CA LYS A 236 -6.74 -6.03 -10.65
C LYS A 236 -5.84 -7.20 -11.05
N ILE A 237 -4.78 -6.92 -11.79
CA ILE A 237 -3.74 -7.90 -12.13
C ILE A 237 -2.45 -7.43 -11.47
N PRO A 238 -1.68 -8.34 -10.81
CA PRO A 238 -0.37 -7.98 -10.25
C PRO A 238 0.53 -7.37 -11.31
N LYS A 239 1.47 -6.53 -10.88
CA LYS A 239 2.50 -5.97 -11.78
C LYS A 239 3.11 -7.09 -12.60
N THR A 240 2.93 -7.01 -13.89
CA THR A 240 3.37 -8.03 -14.83
C THR A 240 4.10 -7.33 -15.96
N THR A 241 5.37 -7.69 -16.17
CA THR A 241 6.15 -7.14 -17.28
C THR A 241 5.47 -7.47 -18.60
N GLN A 242 5.11 -6.44 -19.38
CA GLN A 242 4.53 -6.61 -20.70
C GLN A 242 5.56 -7.22 -21.65
N GLY A 243 5.27 -8.38 -22.20
CA GLY A 243 6.09 -8.99 -23.23
C GLY A 243 6.04 -8.22 -24.57
N THR A 244 7.09 -8.34 -25.33
CA THR A 244 7.22 -7.63 -26.63
C THR A 244 6.43 -8.27 -27.78
N GLY A 245 5.75 -9.40 -27.51
CA GLY A 245 4.93 -10.13 -28.49
C GLY A 245 5.73 -11.16 -29.28
N GLY A 246 5.23 -12.39 -29.27
CA GLY A 246 5.64 -13.43 -30.21
C GLY A 246 4.85 -13.30 -31.52
N SER A 247 5.27 -14.02 -32.55
CA SER A 247 4.67 -13.96 -33.91
C SER A 247 3.27 -14.53 -34.04
N SER A 248 2.64 -15.04 -32.98
CA SER A 248 1.27 -15.53 -32.99
C SER A 248 0.44 -14.79 -31.93
N ASN A 249 -0.64 -14.14 -32.36
CA ASN A 249 -1.67 -13.60 -31.46
C ASN A 249 -2.61 -14.71 -30.95
N ASP A 250 -2.28 -15.98 -31.16
CA ASP A 250 -3.14 -17.10 -30.81
C ASP A 250 -3.07 -17.37 -29.31
N ILE A 251 -4.20 -17.31 -28.67
CA ILE A 251 -4.33 -17.66 -27.27
C ILE A 251 -4.20 -19.19 -27.13
N PRO A 252 -3.27 -19.67 -26.28
CA PRO A 252 -3.12 -21.12 -26.08
C PRO A 252 -4.44 -21.76 -25.61
N PRO A 253 -4.82 -22.94 -26.12
CA PRO A 253 -6.09 -23.59 -25.78
C PRO A 253 -6.29 -23.85 -24.29
N TRP A 254 -5.21 -24.04 -23.53
CA TRP A 254 -5.29 -24.29 -22.09
C TRP A 254 -5.79 -23.07 -21.31
N ILE A 255 -5.61 -21.85 -21.83
CA ILE A 255 -6.15 -20.63 -21.22
C ILE A 255 -7.70 -20.63 -21.33
N LYS A 256 -8.25 -21.11 -22.46
CA LYS A 256 -9.71 -21.27 -22.61
C LYS A 256 -10.26 -22.31 -21.64
N ASN A 257 -9.53 -23.40 -21.45
CA ASN A 257 -9.89 -24.42 -20.45
C ASN A 257 -9.92 -23.80 -19.04
N ASN A 258 -8.89 -23.01 -18.70
CA ASN A 258 -8.86 -22.31 -17.40
C ASN A 258 -10.04 -21.36 -17.22
N ALA A 259 -10.43 -20.64 -18.27
CA ALA A 259 -11.58 -19.75 -18.22
C ALA A 259 -12.89 -20.52 -17.97
N GLY A 260 -13.06 -21.68 -18.61
CA GLY A 260 -14.19 -22.58 -18.39
C GLY A 260 -14.22 -23.11 -16.94
N TRP A 261 -13.10 -23.59 -16.45
CA TRP A 261 -12.98 -24.07 -15.06
C TRP A 261 -13.25 -22.94 -14.05
N TRP A 262 -12.78 -21.74 -14.33
CA TRP A 262 -13.04 -20.58 -13.49
C TRP A 262 -14.53 -20.18 -13.50
N ALA A 263 -15.16 -20.20 -14.69
CA ALA A 263 -16.59 -19.93 -14.82
C ALA A 263 -17.44 -20.92 -14.01
N ASN A 264 -17.03 -22.20 -14.01
CA ASN A 264 -17.70 -23.27 -13.27
C ASN A 264 -17.36 -23.27 -11.75
N GLY A 265 -16.32 -22.50 -11.33
CA GLY A 265 -15.86 -22.50 -9.94
C GLY A 265 -14.90 -23.63 -9.60
N ASP A 266 -14.36 -24.34 -10.57
CA ASP A 266 -13.40 -25.44 -10.40
C ASP A 266 -12.01 -24.93 -10.06
N ILE A 267 -11.68 -23.67 -10.42
CA ILE A 267 -10.49 -22.94 -10.01
C ILE A 267 -10.87 -21.59 -9.42
N ASP A 268 -10.02 -21.08 -8.52
CA ASP A 268 -10.20 -19.77 -7.89
C ASP A 268 -9.83 -18.61 -8.84
N ASP A 269 -10.18 -17.40 -8.41
CA ASP A 269 -9.93 -16.17 -9.16
C ASP A 269 -8.42 -15.93 -9.36
N GLY A 270 -7.59 -16.28 -8.36
CA GLY A 270 -6.13 -16.14 -8.44
C GLY A 270 -5.51 -17.03 -9.51
N SER A 271 -5.98 -18.28 -9.62
CA SER A 271 -5.51 -19.22 -10.65
C SER A 271 -5.85 -18.73 -12.05
N PHE A 272 -7.04 -18.16 -12.24
CA PHE A 272 -7.42 -17.55 -13.52
C PHE A 272 -6.54 -16.34 -13.85
N ILE A 273 -6.28 -15.46 -12.88
CA ILE A 273 -5.44 -14.28 -13.06
C ILE A 273 -3.99 -14.66 -13.42
N LYS A 274 -3.44 -15.74 -12.87
CA LYS A 274 -2.12 -16.26 -13.29
C LYS A 274 -2.10 -16.62 -14.78
N GLY A 275 -3.20 -17.14 -15.31
CA GLY A 275 -3.38 -17.35 -16.77
C GLY A 275 -3.33 -16.04 -17.56
N LEU A 276 -4.00 -14.99 -17.07
CA LEU A 276 -3.95 -13.68 -17.70
C LEU A 276 -2.55 -13.04 -17.63
N GLN A 277 -1.85 -13.18 -16.51
CA GLN A 277 -0.46 -12.72 -16.38
C GLN A 277 0.46 -13.40 -17.40
N PHE A 278 0.24 -14.69 -17.68
CA PHE A 278 0.99 -15.39 -18.72
C PHE A 278 0.75 -14.73 -20.09
N LEU A 279 -0.52 -14.46 -20.48
CA LEU A 279 -0.84 -13.80 -21.75
C LEU A 279 -0.17 -12.41 -21.87
N ILE A 280 -0.07 -11.68 -20.75
CA ILE A 280 0.60 -10.38 -20.72
C ILE A 280 2.12 -10.54 -20.89
N LYS A 281 2.74 -11.49 -20.18
CA LYS A 281 4.18 -11.78 -20.26
C LYS A 281 4.61 -12.23 -21.66
N GLU A 282 3.79 -13.02 -22.31
CA GLU A 282 4.03 -13.48 -23.69
C GLU A 282 3.71 -12.40 -24.73
N GLY A 283 3.12 -11.25 -24.31
CA GLY A 283 2.74 -10.17 -25.20
C GLY A 283 1.54 -10.47 -26.08
N ILE A 284 0.81 -11.56 -25.80
CA ILE A 284 -0.44 -11.95 -26.47
C ILE A 284 -1.56 -10.98 -26.08
N MET A 285 -1.62 -10.62 -24.80
CA MET A 285 -2.52 -9.60 -24.28
C MET A 285 -1.75 -8.34 -23.92
N LYS A 286 -2.15 -7.20 -24.47
CA LYS A 286 -1.60 -5.88 -24.11
C LYS A 286 -2.49 -5.25 -23.06
N VAL A 287 -1.93 -4.89 -21.91
CA VAL A 287 -2.65 -4.12 -20.91
C VAL A 287 -2.24 -2.65 -20.98
N PRO A 288 -3.16 -1.70 -20.70
CA PRO A 288 -2.78 -0.30 -20.55
C PRO A 288 -1.72 -0.20 -19.46
N GLN A 289 -0.58 0.41 -19.77
CA GLN A 289 0.44 0.69 -18.74
C GLN A 289 -0.17 1.52 -17.63
N PRO A 290 0.24 1.34 -16.36
CA PRO A 290 -0.30 2.10 -15.25
C PRO A 290 -0.12 3.58 -15.53
N TYR A 291 -1.22 4.24 -15.61
CA TYR A 291 -1.57 5.62 -15.81
C TYR A 291 -0.44 6.64 -15.66
N GLN A 292 0.13 7.07 -16.78
CA GLN A 292 0.57 8.45 -16.89
C GLN A 292 -0.66 9.28 -17.31
N SER A 293 -1.03 10.20 -16.45
CA SER A 293 -2.14 11.11 -16.65
C SER A 293 -2.09 11.82 -18.01
N ASN A 294 -2.98 11.44 -18.94
CA ASN A 294 -3.46 12.35 -19.96
C ASN A 294 -4.84 11.89 -20.45
N THR A 295 -5.83 12.71 -20.09
CA THR A 295 -7.09 13.01 -20.78
C THR A 295 -7.78 11.93 -21.61
N SER A 296 -8.98 11.56 -21.10
CA SER A 296 -10.21 11.28 -21.84
C SER A 296 -10.09 10.72 -23.26
N SER A 297 -10.26 9.43 -23.40
CA SER A 297 -11.07 8.87 -24.46
C SER A 297 -11.97 7.81 -23.85
N GLY A 298 -13.27 8.10 -23.78
CA GLY A 298 -14.28 7.15 -23.36
C GLY A 298 -14.21 5.92 -24.30
N ALA A 299 -13.62 4.85 -23.82
CA ALA A 299 -13.77 3.57 -24.47
C ALA A 299 -15.17 3.07 -24.15
N GLU A 300 -15.96 2.84 -25.17
CA GLU A 300 -17.29 2.24 -25.04
C GLU A 300 -17.12 0.82 -24.49
N PRO A 301 -17.89 0.43 -23.46
CA PRO A 301 -17.81 -0.92 -22.92
C PRO A 301 -18.19 -1.93 -24.01
N PRO A 302 -17.59 -3.14 -24.00
CA PRO A 302 -17.95 -4.17 -24.95
C PRO A 302 -19.44 -4.54 -24.84
N ALA A 303 -20.05 -4.99 -25.94
CA ALA A 303 -21.49 -5.20 -26.06
C ALA A 303 -22.10 -6.14 -24.99
N TRP A 304 -21.28 -6.97 -24.32
CA TRP A 304 -21.71 -7.87 -23.25
C TRP A 304 -21.62 -7.25 -21.84
N TYR A 305 -21.17 -6.01 -21.74
CA TYR A 305 -21.05 -5.31 -20.45
C TYR A 305 -22.39 -4.72 -19.97
N ASN A 306 -23.37 -4.52 -20.86
CA ASN A 306 -24.71 -3.98 -20.55
C ASN A 306 -25.69 -5.08 -20.16
#